data_ff7060d57f998815fc9f9b93a651d167
#
_entry.id   ff7060d57f998815fc9f9b93a651d167
#
_cell.length_a   1.000
_cell.length_b   1.000
_cell.length_c   1.000
_cell.angle_alpha   90.00
_cell.angle_beta   90.00
_cell.angle_gamma   90.00
#
_symmetry.space_group_name_H-M   'P 1'
#
loop_
_entity.id
_entity.type
_entity.pdbx_description
1 polymer ?
#
loop_
_entity_poly.entity_id
_entity_poly.type
_entity_poly.pdbx_seq_one_letter_code
_entity_poly.pdbx_strand_id
1 'polypeptide(L)'
;MRRTFLKQTAAVLHLALLCGAGALAEVEPPSFSADIVSPDADGAPRAAAKLHVANHKARIEMAGAADGFFLSDTDAGTALFVRTAQRLYLDARRSTPLTQIFVPVDPRDPCRQWQAAAATAGVSSTGEWHCELIERASVNHHEIVEYKVTSDRQSSYGWVDRSLGFPVKWQAADGKMFVLENISLQAQPESLFSIPSDYRKLDPQALIERIKHSDVWAEPSK
;
A
#
# COMPACT_ATOMS: atom_id res chain seq x y z
N MET A 1 -34.19 -42.91 -75.33
CA MET A 1 -34.10 -41.58 -74.65
C MET A 1 -33.94 -41.78 -73.20
N ARG A 2 -32.67 -41.69 -72.64
CA ARG A 2 -32.38 -41.79 -71.24
C ARG A 2 -31.86 -40.43 -70.78
N ARG A 3 -32.56 -39.73 -69.92
CA ARG A 3 -32.12 -38.48 -69.29
C ARG A 3 -31.37 -38.80 -68.00
N THR A 4 -30.09 -38.46 -67.97
CA THR A 4 -29.17 -38.52 -66.81
C THR A 4 -29.37 -37.29 -65.96
N PHE A 5 -29.79 -37.42 -64.73
CA PHE A 5 -29.85 -36.35 -63.72
C PHE A 5 -28.50 -36.22 -63.05
N LEU A 6 -27.88 -35.08 -63.22
CA LEU A 6 -26.62 -34.71 -62.52
C LEU A 6 -26.96 -34.14 -61.14
N LYS A 7 -26.59 -34.84 -60.05
CA LYS A 7 -26.72 -34.35 -58.69
C LYS A 7 -25.51 -33.45 -58.38
N GLN A 8 -25.75 -32.16 -58.21
CA GLN A 8 -24.77 -31.23 -57.67
C GLN A 8 -24.81 -31.31 -56.15
N THR A 9 -23.71 -31.77 -55.53
CA THR A 9 -23.47 -31.71 -54.08
C THR A 9 -22.78 -30.38 -53.77
N ALA A 10 -23.50 -29.48 -53.10
CA ALA A 10 -22.94 -28.25 -52.55
C ALA A 10 -22.15 -28.56 -51.26
N ALA A 11 -20.86 -28.38 -51.30
CA ALA A 11 -19.99 -28.44 -50.11
C ALA A 11 -20.08 -27.09 -49.40
N VAL A 12 -20.69 -27.11 -48.20
CA VAL A 12 -20.72 -25.94 -47.27
C VAL A 12 -19.43 -25.92 -46.48
N LEU A 13 -18.55 -24.99 -46.80
CA LEU A 13 -17.31 -24.75 -46.10
C LEU A 13 -17.63 -23.96 -44.82
N HIS A 14 -17.61 -24.60 -43.66
CA HIS A 14 -17.72 -23.90 -42.35
C HIS A 14 -16.38 -23.32 -41.99
N LEU A 15 -16.24 -22.00 -42.18
CA LEU A 15 -15.11 -21.23 -41.66
C LEU A 15 -15.33 -20.95 -40.16
N ALA A 16 -14.72 -21.76 -39.29
CA ALA A 16 -14.73 -21.50 -37.86
C ALA A 16 -13.81 -20.30 -37.54
N LEU A 17 -14.42 -19.15 -37.25
CA LEU A 17 -13.70 -18.01 -36.65
C LEU A 17 -13.31 -18.36 -35.23
N LEU A 18 -12.04 -18.73 -35.01
CA LEU A 18 -11.43 -18.78 -33.69
C LEU A 18 -11.21 -17.35 -33.20
N CYS A 19 -12.19 -16.78 -32.51
CA CYS A 19 -11.97 -15.61 -31.67
C CYS A 19 -11.07 -16.03 -30.50
N GLY A 20 -9.75 -15.86 -30.67
CA GLY A 20 -8.80 -15.91 -29.58
C GLY A 20 -9.09 -14.76 -28.64
N ALA A 21 -9.79 -15.00 -27.52
CA ALA A 21 -9.81 -14.08 -26.40
C ALA A 21 -8.39 -14.03 -25.87
N GLY A 22 -7.62 -13.00 -26.26
CA GLY A 22 -6.35 -12.66 -25.63
C GLY A 22 -6.66 -12.34 -24.18
N ALA A 23 -6.37 -13.26 -23.26
CA ALA A 23 -6.33 -12.96 -21.85
C ALA A 23 -5.31 -11.83 -21.68
N LEU A 24 -5.78 -10.64 -21.32
CA LEU A 24 -4.91 -9.57 -20.84
C LEU A 24 -4.22 -10.17 -19.62
N ALA A 25 -2.93 -10.44 -19.72
CA ALA A 25 -2.14 -10.84 -18.57
C ALA A 25 -2.27 -9.71 -17.56
N GLU A 26 -2.94 -9.97 -16.46
CA GLU A 26 -2.98 -9.08 -15.31
C GLU A 26 -1.54 -8.94 -14.84
N VAL A 27 -1.01 -7.73 -14.92
CA VAL A 27 0.37 -7.46 -14.48
C VAL A 27 0.35 -7.61 -12.97
N GLU A 28 0.97 -8.68 -12.50
CA GLU A 28 1.07 -8.96 -11.07
C GLU A 28 1.79 -7.78 -10.39
N PRO A 29 1.23 -7.23 -9.28
CA PRO A 29 1.87 -6.12 -8.60
C PRO A 29 3.26 -6.52 -8.11
N PRO A 30 4.25 -5.61 -8.24
CA PRO A 30 5.63 -5.96 -7.93
C PRO A 30 5.80 -6.34 -6.47
N SER A 31 6.65 -7.36 -6.25
CA SER A 31 7.07 -7.80 -4.93
C SER A 31 8.50 -7.34 -4.70
N PHE A 32 8.77 -6.62 -3.59
CA PHE A 32 10.09 -6.08 -3.29
C PHE A 32 10.27 -5.77 -1.81
N SER A 33 11.53 -5.53 -1.41
CA SER A 33 11.86 -4.94 -0.12
C SER A 33 12.75 -3.71 -0.31
N ALA A 34 12.75 -2.79 0.67
CA ALA A 34 13.57 -1.58 0.67
C ALA A 34 13.83 -1.11 2.09
N ASP A 35 14.78 -0.19 2.23
CA ASP A 35 14.99 0.57 3.45
C ASP A 35 14.30 1.94 3.31
N ILE A 36 13.48 2.32 4.28
CA ILE A 36 12.96 3.69 4.39
C ILE A 36 13.99 4.49 5.18
N VAL A 37 14.58 5.50 4.55
CA VAL A 37 15.51 6.41 5.20
C VAL A 37 14.91 7.81 5.33
N SER A 38 15.30 8.51 6.39
CA SER A 38 14.95 9.92 6.60
C SER A 38 16.22 10.61 7.09
N PRO A 39 16.58 11.79 6.56
CA PRO A 39 17.72 12.53 7.07
C PRO A 39 17.50 12.89 8.54
N ASP A 40 18.54 12.80 9.33
CA ASP A 40 18.57 13.32 10.70
C ASP A 40 18.75 14.87 10.72
N ALA A 41 18.92 15.42 11.91
CA ALA A 41 19.09 16.86 12.09
C ALA A 41 20.33 17.43 11.37
N ASP A 42 21.35 16.61 11.14
CA ASP A 42 22.60 16.95 10.46
C ASP A 42 22.54 16.67 8.94
N GLY A 43 21.39 16.18 8.45
CA GLY A 43 21.14 15.83 7.06
C GLY A 43 21.72 14.47 6.64
N ALA A 44 22.28 13.69 7.57
CA ALA A 44 22.78 12.37 7.28
C ALA A 44 21.61 11.35 7.13
N PRO A 45 21.65 10.43 6.15
CA PRO A 45 20.60 9.43 5.98
C PRO A 45 20.58 8.48 7.19
N ARG A 46 19.41 8.32 7.79
CA ARG A 46 19.18 7.41 8.90
C ARG A 46 18.07 6.43 8.57
N ALA A 47 18.31 5.15 8.80
CA ALA A 47 17.28 4.14 8.63
C ALA A 47 16.09 4.41 9.57
N ALA A 48 14.92 4.66 8.99
CA ALA A 48 13.68 4.88 9.72
C ALA A 48 12.89 3.58 9.86
N ALA A 49 12.89 2.75 8.81
CA ALA A 49 12.17 1.47 8.80
C ALA A 49 12.69 0.54 7.70
N LYS A 50 12.33 -0.76 7.80
CA LYS A 50 12.39 -1.73 6.71
C LYS A 50 11.01 -1.89 6.10
N LEU A 51 10.96 -1.91 4.78
CA LEU A 51 9.72 -2.07 4.00
C LEU A 51 9.75 -3.41 3.25
N HIS A 52 8.61 -4.11 3.25
CA HIS A 52 8.32 -5.24 2.38
C HIS A 52 6.99 -5.00 1.68
N VAL A 53 6.92 -5.28 0.39
CA VAL A 53 5.73 -5.08 -0.44
C VAL A 53 5.43 -6.33 -1.26
N ALA A 54 4.19 -6.78 -1.27
CA ALA A 54 3.65 -7.78 -2.18
C ALA A 54 2.11 -7.74 -2.18
N ASN A 55 1.48 -8.09 -3.29
CA ASN A 55 0.03 -8.32 -3.38
C ASN A 55 -0.80 -7.18 -2.76
N HIS A 56 -0.51 -5.93 -3.13
CA HIS A 56 -1.17 -4.71 -2.61
C HIS A 56 -1.03 -4.51 -1.08
N LYS A 57 -0.10 -5.24 -0.44
CA LYS A 57 0.19 -5.11 0.99
C LYS A 57 1.57 -4.50 1.18
N ALA A 58 1.69 -3.71 2.25
CA ALA A 58 2.98 -3.19 2.70
C ALA A 58 3.17 -3.48 4.19
N ARG A 59 4.32 -4.05 4.52
CA ARG A 59 4.78 -4.28 5.90
C ARG A 59 5.93 -3.34 6.19
N ILE A 60 5.82 -2.60 7.29
CA ILE A 60 6.82 -1.61 7.72
C ILE A 60 7.31 -1.97 9.12
N GLU A 61 8.58 -2.26 9.24
CA GLU A 61 9.28 -2.58 10.49
C GLU A 61 10.10 -1.36 10.91
N MET A 62 9.65 -0.68 11.97
CA MET A 62 10.30 0.56 12.43
C MET A 62 11.67 0.29 13.03
N ALA A 63 12.67 1.08 12.66
CA ALA A 63 13.99 1.02 13.27
C ALA A 63 13.89 1.32 14.77
N GLY A 64 14.49 0.43 15.60
CA GLY A 64 14.46 0.56 17.06
C GLY A 64 13.18 0.04 17.75
N ALA A 65 12.15 -0.35 17.01
CA ALA A 65 10.98 -1.01 17.54
C ALA A 65 11.13 -2.54 17.39
N ALA A 66 11.87 -3.18 18.29
CA ALA A 66 12.20 -4.61 18.19
C ALA A 66 10.98 -5.55 18.24
N ASP A 67 9.80 -5.05 18.60
CA ASP A 67 8.61 -5.86 18.88
C ASP A 67 7.37 -5.31 18.20
N GLY A 68 7.42 -5.19 16.88
CA GLY A 68 6.21 -4.81 16.15
C GLY A 68 6.47 -4.33 14.73
N PHE A 69 5.42 -4.41 13.94
CA PHE A 69 5.42 -3.91 12.58
C PHE A 69 4.03 -3.37 12.21
N PHE A 70 4.01 -2.49 11.22
CA PHE A 70 2.78 -2.05 10.59
C PHE A 70 2.48 -2.93 9.38
N LEU A 71 1.22 -3.23 9.16
CA LEU A 71 0.74 -3.95 8.00
C LEU A 71 -0.43 -3.16 7.39
N SER A 72 -0.28 -2.69 6.16
CA SER A 72 -1.34 -2.11 5.37
C SER A 72 -1.74 -3.05 4.24
N ASP A 73 -3.05 -3.10 3.96
CA ASP A 73 -3.65 -3.84 2.86
C ASP A 73 -4.60 -2.88 2.15
N THR A 74 -4.25 -2.48 0.93
CA THR A 74 -5.03 -1.49 0.18
C THR A 74 -6.32 -2.08 -0.38
N ASP A 75 -6.38 -3.39 -0.64
CA ASP A 75 -7.58 -4.06 -1.13
C ASP A 75 -8.60 -4.22 0.00
N ALA A 76 -8.13 -4.60 1.19
CA ALA A 76 -8.97 -4.71 2.37
C ALA A 76 -9.27 -3.36 3.04
N GLY A 77 -8.59 -2.28 2.65
CA GLY A 77 -8.70 -0.96 3.28
C GLY A 77 -8.33 -1.00 4.77
N THR A 78 -7.28 -1.74 5.14
CA THR A 78 -6.85 -1.90 6.53
C THR A 78 -5.42 -1.43 6.76
N ALA A 79 -5.19 -0.87 7.93
CA ALA A 79 -3.85 -0.59 8.45
C ALA A 79 -3.79 -1.06 9.91
N LEU A 80 -2.87 -1.96 10.21
CA LEU A 80 -2.76 -2.62 11.50
C LEU A 80 -1.36 -2.42 12.08
N PHE A 81 -1.28 -2.30 13.40
CA PHE A 81 -0.04 -2.43 14.14
C PHE A 81 -0.03 -3.78 14.86
N VAL A 82 0.98 -4.59 14.60
CA VAL A 82 1.12 -5.94 15.13
C VAL A 82 2.24 -5.96 16.15
N ARG A 83 1.97 -6.48 17.34
CA ARG A 83 2.93 -6.69 18.42
C ARG A 83 3.18 -8.17 18.62
N THR A 84 4.35 -8.61 18.17
CA THR A 84 4.68 -10.04 18.08
C THR A 84 4.86 -10.69 19.44
N ALA A 85 5.58 -10.05 20.38
CA ALA A 85 5.83 -10.62 21.71
C ALA A 85 4.54 -10.78 22.53
N GLN A 86 3.57 -9.87 22.35
CA GLN A 86 2.30 -9.93 23.05
C GLN A 86 1.21 -10.70 22.30
N ARG A 87 1.49 -11.12 21.05
CA ARG A 87 0.51 -11.75 20.15
C ARG A 87 -0.77 -10.93 20.04
N LEU A 88 -0.60 -9.63 19.81
CA LEU A 88 -1.68 -8.66 19.70
C LEU A 88 -1.58 -7.90 18.39
N TYR A 89 -2.72 -7.44 17.90
CA TYR A 89 -2.76 -6.43 16.85
C TYR A 89 -3.88 -5.42 17.12
N LEU A 90 -3.74 -4.23 16.56
CA LEU A 90 -4.72 -3.15 16.68
C LEU A 90 -4.73 -2.31 15.41
N ASP A 91 -5.78 -1.51 15.25
CA ASP A 91 -5.84 -0.58 14.14
C ASP A 91 -4.73 0.48 14.29
N ALA A 92 -3.90 0.64 13.26
CA ALA A 92 -2.72 1.52 13.26
C ALA A 92 -3.06 3.02 13.13
N ARG A 93 -4.30 3.41 13.42
CA ARG A 93 -4.81 4.76 13.20
C ARG A 93 -3.91 5.82 13.83
N ARG A 94 -3.45 6.77 13.00
CA ARG A 94 -2.61 7.91 13.38
C ARG A 94 -1.29 7.55 14.06
N SER A 95 -0.85 6.29 13.96
CA SER A 95 0.36 5.84 14.65
C SER A 95 1.63 6.30 13.93
N THR A 96 1.61 6.35 12.61
CA THR A 96 2.75 6.78 11.79
C THR A 96 2.26 7.26 10.42
N PRO A 97 2.87 8.33 9.86
CA PRO A 97 2.56 8.75 8.49
C PRO A 97 3.03 7.73 7.44
N LEU A 98 3.98 6.85 7.76
CA LEU A 98 4.56 5.91 6.79
C LEU A 98 3.52 4.97 6.19
N THR A 99 2.53 4.53 6.99
CA THR A 99 1.42 3.67 6.52
C THR A 99 0.43 4.39 5.59
N GLN A 100 0.50 5.70 5.51
CA GLN A 100 -0.32 6.51 4.61
C GLN A 100 0.43 6.86 3.33
N ILE A 101 1.75 6.97 3.41
CA ILE A 101 2.63 7.37 2.33
C ILE A 101 3.04 6.15 1.50
N PHE A 102 3.61 5.13 2.16
CA PHE A 102 4.19 3.96 1.52
C PHE A 102 3.14 2.86 1.33
N VAL A 103 2.25 3.11 0.39
CA VAL A 103 1.21 2.18 -0.06
C VAL A 103 1.28 2.03 -1.58
N PRO A 104 0.90 0.88 -2.15
CA PRO A 104 0.75 0.73 -3.59
C PRO A 104 -0.19 1.78 -4.16
N VAL A 105 0.19 2.39 -5.28
CA VAL A 105 -0.59 3.45 -5.95
C VAL A 105 -0.71 3.18 -7.44
N ASP A 106 -1.80 3.63 -8.05
CA ASP A 106 -1.87 3.76 -9.49
C ASP A 106 -1.03 4.98 -9.92
N PRO A 107 0.04 4.79 -10.71
CA PRO A 107 0.87 5.91 -11.15
C PRO A 107 0.15 6.95 -12.03
N ARG A 108 -1.08 6.68 -12.46
CA ARG A 108 -1.91 7.62 -13.22
C ARG A 108 -2.78 8.48 -12.33
N ASP A 109 -3.15 7.96 -11.14
CA ASP A 109 -4.01 8.64 -10.15
C ASP A 109 -3.61 8.22 -8.73
N PRO A 110 -2.43 8.63 -8.23
CA PRO A 110 -1.96 8.24 -6.91
C PRO A 110 -2.76 8.87 -5.78
N CYS A 111 -3.45 9.99 -6.03
CA CYS A 111 -4.25 10.68 -5.02
C CYS A 111 -5.32 9.80 -4.43
N ARG A 112 -5.97 8.98 -5.23
CA ARG A 112 -7.03 8.08 -4.78
C ARG A 112 -6.55 7.11 -3.70
N GLN A 113 -5.38 6.49 -3.90
CA GLN A 113 -4.82 5.55 -2.91
C GLN A 113 -4.31 6.28 -1.68
N TRP A 114 -3.63 7.42 -1.82
CA TRP A 114 -3.17 8.20 -0.67
C TRP A 114 -4.34 8.74 0.16
N GLN A 115 -5.41 9.22 -0.49
CA GLN A 115 -6.63 9.64 0.22
C GLN A 115 -7.29 8.46 0.95
N ALA A 116 -7.39 7.29 0.31
CA ALA A 116 -7.92 6.09 0.94
C ALA A 116 -7.06 5.62 2.13
N ALA A 117 -5.74 5.65 1.99
CA ALA A 117 -4.81 5.31 3.07
C ALA A 117 -4.91 6.27 4.25
N ALA A 118 -5.04 7.58 3.99
CA ALA A 118 -5.28 8.59 5.02
C ALA A 118 -6.61 8.37 5.76
N ALA A 119 -7.68 8.07 5.02
CA ALA A 119 -8.98 7.74 5.61
C ALA A 119 -8.92 6.48 6.49
N THR A 120 -8.24 5.43 6.01
CA THR A 120 -7.98 4.19 6.76
C THR A 120 -7.21 4.48 8.05
N ALA A 121 -6.23 5.38 7.98
CA ALA A 121 -5.48 5.84 9.15
C ALA A 121 -6.29 6.74 10.09
N GLY A 122 -7.54 7.06 9.76
CA GLY A 122 -8.41 7.94 10.55
C GLY A 122 -8.01 9.42 10.49
N VAL A 123 -7.32 9.81 9.44
CA VAL A 123 -7.07 11.22 9.11
C VAL A 123 -8.30 11.74 8.38
N SER A 124 -9.11 12.52 9.08
CA SER A 124 -10.25 13.19 8.46
C SER A 124 -9.72 14.38 7.67
N SER A 125 -9.70 14.31 6.36
CA SER A 125 -9.57 15.48 5.53
C SER A 125 -10.97 15.98 5.20
N THR A 126 -11.21 17.26 5.40
CA THR A 126 -12.49 17.91 5.01
C THR A 126 -12.46 18.36 3.56
N GLY A 127 -11.29 18.29 2.93
CA GLY A 127 -11.03 18.70 1.56
C GLY A 127 -10.79 17.53 0.60
N GLU A 128 -11.01 17.81 -0.67
CA GLU A 128 -10.63 16.92 -1.74
C GLU A 128 -9.09 16.89 -1.87
N TRP A 129 -8.54 15.70 -2.06
CA TRP A 129 -7.12 15.54 -2.36
C TRP A 129 -6.88 15.84 -3.83
N HIS A 130 -5.86 16.64 -4.10
CA HIS A 130 -5.48 17.01 -5.45
C HIS A 130 -4.01 16.66 -5.71
N CYS A 131 -3.77 15.89 -6.77
CA CYS A 131 -2.42 15.58 -7.24
C CYS A 131 -2.15 16.30 -8.56
N GLU A 132 -1.20 17.20 -8.53
CA GLU A 132 -0.68 17.88 -9.71
C GLU A 132 0.63 17.19 -10.14
N LEU A 133 0.69 16.73 -11.39
CA LEU A 133 1.93 16.20 -11.95
C LEU A 133 2.89 17.35 -12.18
N ILE A 134 4.08 17.29 -11.55
CA ILE A 134 5.12 18.32 -11.67
C ILE A 134 6.13 17.93 -12.73
N GLU A 135 6.70 16.73 -12.64
CA GLU A 135 7.79 16.32 -13.51
C GLU A 135 7.77 14.80 -13.76
N ARG A 136 8.38 14.40 -14.86
CA ARG A 136 8.71 13.01 -15.17
C ARG A 136 10.20 12.92 -15.44
N ALA A 137 10.89 12.07 -14.71
CA ALA A 137 12.31 11.83 -14.85
C ALA A 137 12.59 10.36 -15.10
N SER A 138 13.66 10.05 -15.82
CA SER A 138 14.17 8.69 -15.96
C SER A 138 15.43 8.57 -15.11
N VAL A 139 15.40 7.70 -14.12
CA VAL A 139 16.52 7.43 -13.22
C VAL A 139 16.82 5.93 -13.27
N ASN A 140 18.02 5.54 -13.72
CA ASN A 140 18.44 4.13 -13.82
C ASN A 140 17.41 3.25 -14.55
N HIS A 141 16.87 3.73 -15.66
CA HIS A 141 15.82 3.07 -16.48
C HIS A 141 14.43 2.97 -15.81
N HIS A 142 14.23 3.56 -14.63
CA HIS A 142 12.94 3.71 -13.98
C HIS A 142 12.32 5.06 -14.33
N GLU A 143 11.04 5.07 -14.72
CA GLU A 143 10.30 6.31 -14.91
C GLU A 143 9.73 6.73 -13.54
N ILE A 144 10.26 7.82 -13.01
CA ILE A 144 9.82 8.43 -11.75
C ILE A 144 8.94 9.63 -12.07
N VAL A 145 7.77 9.69 -11.47
CA VAL A 145 6.83 10.81 -11.64
C VAL A 145 6.70 11.55 -10.31
N GLU A 146 6.95 12.85 -10.36
CA GLU A 146 6.78 13.73 -9.23
C GLU A 146 5.37 14.33 -9.22
N TYR A 147 4.71 14.23 -8.06
CA TYR A 147 3.41 14.82 -7.80
C TYR A 147 3.49 15.81 -6.63
N LYS A 148 2.87 16.99 -6.81
CA LYS A 148 2.48 17.83 -5.70
C LYS A 148 1.11 17.37 -5.21
N VAL A 149 1.05 16.99 -3.95
CA VAL A 149 -0.14 16.48 -3.28
C VAL A 149 -0.67 17.55 -2.34
N THR A 150 -1.86 18.05 -2.61
CA THR A 150 -2.50 19.06 -1.78
C THR A 150 -3.70 18.46 -1.05
N SER A 151 -3.73 18.57 0.28
CA SER A 151 -4.85 18.21 1.13
C SER A 151 -5.00 19.23 2.26
N ASP A 152 -6.22 19.65 2.59
CA ASP A 152 -6.48 20.60 3.69
C ASP A 152 -5.54 21.83 3.70
N ARG A 153 -5.23 22.39 2.52
CA ARG A 153 -4.32 23.53 2.30
C ARG A 153 -2.85 23.27 2.60
N GLN A 154 -2.47 22.04 2.86
CA GLN A 154 -1.08 21.63 2.97
C GLN A 154 -0.60 20.97 1.68
N SER A 155 0.64 21.23 1.31
CA SER A 155 1.24 20.62 0.12
C SER A 155 2.42 19.74 0.53
N SER A 156 2.42 18.53 0.02
CA SER A 156 3.50 17.56 0.11
C SER A 156 3.94 17.18 -1.30
N TYR A 157 5.06 16.49 -1.44
CA TYR A 157 5.53 16.01 -2.72
C TYR A 157 5.79 14.51 -2.63
N GLY A 158 5.32 13.78 -3.64
CA GLY A 158 5.48 12.33 -3.77
C GLY A 158 6.12 11.96 -5.11
N TRP A 159 7.15 11.14 -5.08
CA TRP A 159 7.80 10.59 -6.27
C TRP A 159 7.41 9.13 -6.41
N VAL A 160 6.73 8.79 -7.48
CA VAL A 160 6.20 7.44 -7.76
C VAL A 160 7.03 6.80 -8.85
N ASP A 161 7.58 5.63 -8.59
CA ASP A 161 8.14 4.75 -9.61
C ASP A 161 6.99 4.05 -10.34
N ARG A 162 6.88 4.29 -11.65
CA ARG A 162 5.80 3.74 -12.47
C ARG A 162 5.88 2.23 -12.64
N SER A 163 7.08 1.66 -12.63
CA SER A 163 7.26 0.22 -12.76
C SER A 163 6.90 -0.52 -11.48
N LEU A 164 7.12 0.11 -10.33
CA LEU A 164 6.75 -0.42 -9.03
C LEU A 164 5.30 -0.11 -8.64
N GLY A 165 4.67 0.91 -9.27
CA GLY A 165 3.38 1.42 -8.78
C GLY A 165 3.48 1.82 -7.31
N PHE A 166 4.61 2.43 -6.91
CA PHE A 166 4.90 2.67 -5.51
C PHE A 166 5.69 3.98 -5.30
N PRO A 167 5.41 4.74 -4.22
CA PRO A 167 6.19 5.93 -3.89
C PRO A 167 7.60 5.54 -3.44
N VAL A 168 8.61 6.13 -4.09
CA VAL A 168 10.03 5.91 -3.75
C VAL A 168 10.63 7.06 -2.96
N LYS A 169 9.96 8.22 -2.93
CA LYS A 169 10.35 9.37 -2.14
C LYS A 169 9.11 10.16 -1.75
N TRP A 170 9.15 10.77 -0.58
CA TRP A 170 8.11 11.66 -0.07
C TRP A 170 8.71 12.83 0.67
N GLN A 171 8.18 14.03 0.44
CA GLN A 171 8.48 15.22 1.22
C GLN A 171 7.17 15.74 1.83
N ALA A 172 7.08 15.71 3.15
CA ALA A 172 5.96 16.22 3.89
C ALA A 172 5.90 17.77 3.90
N ALA A 173 4.75 18.33 4.22
CA ALA A 173 4.55 19.78 4.26
C ALA A 173 5.46 20.50 5.27
N ASP A 174 5.91 19.83 6.32
CA ASP A 174 6.90 20.32 7.30
C ASP A 174 8.36 20.22 6.81
N GLY A 175 8.58 19.76 5.58
CA GLY A 175 9.89 19.55 4.97
C GLY A 175 10.53 18.21 5.29
N LYS A 176 9.95 17.39 6.16
CA LYS A 176 10.49 16.07 6.47
C LYS A 176 10.46 15.17 5.23
N MET A 177 11.59 14.50 4.99
CA MET A 177 11.77 13.67 3.80
C MET A 177 11.90 12.20 4.17
N PHE A 178 11.35 11.34 3.33
CA PHE A 178 11.54 9.90 3.35
C PHE A 178 11.93 9.42 1.95
N VAL A 179 12.88 8.52 1.88
CA VAL A 179 13.38 7.96 0.61
C VAL A 179 13.50 6.44 0.75
N LEU A 180 13.17 5.70 -0.30
CA LEU A 180 13.48 4.27 -0.37
C LEU A 180 14.89 4.08 -0.91
N GLU A 181 15.69 3.33 -0.17
CA GLU A 181 17.02 2.90 -0.56
C GLU A 181 17.10 1.37 -0.58
N ASN A 182 18.13 0.82 -1.21
CA ASN A 182 18.38 -0.63 -1.25
C ASN A 182 17.17 -1.44 -1.73
N ILE A 183 16.47 -0.96 -2.77
CA ILE A 183 15.31 -1.65 -3.34
C ILE A 183 15.77 -2.97 -3.93
N SER A 184 15.18 -4.07 -3.47
CA SER A 184 15.45 -5.44 -3.92
C SER A 184 14.17 -6.07 -4.46
N LEU A 185 14.14 -6.35 -5.79
CA LEU A 185 12.99 -6.92 -6.50
C LEU A 185 12.89 -8.45 -6.32
N GLN A 186 13.07 -8.92 -5.10
CA GLN A 186 12.91 -10.33 -4.78
C GLN A 186 11.49 -10.61 -4.28
N ALA A 187 10.95 -11.77 -4.65
CA ALA A 187 9.67 -12.23 -4.14
C ALA A 187 9.66 -12.23 -2.60
N GLN A 188 8.63 -11.64 -2.02
CA GLN A 188 8.47 -11.58 -0.58
C GLN A 188 7.57 -12.72 -0.12
N PRO A 189 7.95 -13.48 0.94
CA PRO A 189 7.13 -14.56 1.46
C PRO A 189 5.75 -14.05 1.93
N GLU A 190 4.68 -14.74 1.57
CA GLU A 190 3.31 -14.37 1.95
C GLU A 190 3.13 -14.31 3.48
N SER A 191 3.87 -15.12 4.22
CA SER A 191 3.85 -15.12 5.69
C SER A 191 4.25 -13.79 6.32
N LEU A 192 4.97 -12.92 5.60
CA LEU A 192 5.27 -11.57 6.08
C LEU A 192 4.03 -10.67 6.16
N PHE A 193 2.99 -10.97 5.39
CA PHE A 193 1.79 -10.16 5.25
C PHE A 193 0.55 -10.77 5.91
N SER A 194 0.75 -11.80 6.72
CA SER A 194 -0.33 -12.47 7.46
C SER A 194 -0.16 -12.27 8.96
N ILE A 195 -1.29 -12.14 9.66
CA ILE A 195 -1.32 -12.15 11.13
C ILE A 195 -1.65 -13.59 11.56
N PRO A 196 -0.81 -14.23 12.39
CA PRO A 196 -1.10 -15.57 12.88
C PRO A 196 -2.45 -15.65 13.60
N SER A 197 -3.16 -16.77 13.46
CA SER A 197 -4.51 -16.96 13.98
C SER A 197 -4.61 -16.94 15.52
N ASP A 198 -3.48 -17.12 16.22
CA ASP A 198 -3.38 -17.07 17.67
C ASP A 198 -3.19 -15.63 18.21
N TYR A 199 -3.13 -14.61 17.32
CA TYR A 199 -3.07 -13.22 17.72
C TYR A 199 -4.47 -12.67 18.00
N ARG A 200 -4.57 -11.79 19.02
CA ARG A 200 -5.84 -11.17 19.42
C ARG A 200 -5.89 -9.72 18.98
N LYS A 201 -7.03 -9.30 18.42
CA LYS A 201 -7.28 -7.88 18.20
C LYS A 201 -7.47 -7.18 19.55
N LEU A 202 -6.66 -6.14 19.79
CA LEU A 202 -6.84 -5.26 20.94
C LEU A 202 -7.80 -4.13 20.54
N ASP A 203 -8.84 -3.95 21.33
CA ASP A 203 -9.70 -2.77 21.24
C ASP A 203 -9.33 -1.81 22.39
N PRO A 204 -8.64 -0.69 22.08
CA PRO A 204 -8.23 0.29 23.09
C PRO A 204 -9.44 0.93 23.79
N GLN A 205 -10.56 1.11 23.11
CA GLN A 205 -11.76 1.70 23.69
C GLN A 205 -12.38 0.76 24.73
N ALA A 206 -12.53 -0.52 24.40
CA ALA A 206 -13.01 -1.52 25.35
C ALA A 206 -12.08 -1.68 26.56
N LEU A 207 -10.78 -1.47 26.41
CA LEU A 207 -9.83 -1.46 27.53
C LEU A 207 -10.05 -0.23 28.43
N ILE A 208 -10.18 0.97 27.83
CA ILE A 208 -10.43 2.21 28.56
C ILE A 208 -11.75 2.11 29.36
N GLU A 209 -12.82 1.61 28.75
CA GLU A 209 -14.10 1.42 29.44
C GLU A 209 -14.00 0.45 30.61
N ARG A 210 -13.29 -0.67 30.44
CA ARG A 210 -13.04 -1.60 31.57
C ARG A 210 -12.26 -0.96 32.70
N ILE A 211 -11.26 -0.11 32.41
CA ILE A 211 -10.50 0.61 33.42
C ILE A 211 -11.38 1.60 34.17
N LYS A 212 -12.23 2.36 33.44
CA LYS A 212 -13.18 3.33 34.06
C LYS A 212 -14.17 2.66 35.02
N HIS A 213 -14.57 1.43 34.72
CA HIS A 213 -15.52 0.66 35.53
C HIS A 213 -14.84 -0.32 36.52
N SER A 214 -13.51 -0.29 36.63
CA SER A 214 -12.78 -1.09 37.60
C SER A 214 -12.64 -0.33 38.91
N ASP A 215 -12.69 -1.04 40.03
CA ASP A 215 -12.53 -0.49 41.40
C ASP A 215 -11.12 0.08 41.70
N VAL A 216 -10.24 0.10 40.67
CA VAL A 216 -8.87 0.67 40.78
C VAL A 216 -8.88 2.17 41.11
N TRP A 217 -9.99 2.85 40.83
CA TRP A 217 -10.18 4.27 41.11
C TRP A 217 -11.06 4.54 42.38
N ALA A 218 -11.41 3.49 43.14
CA ALA A 218 -12.09 3.70 44.41
C ALA A 218 -11.12 4.44 45.33
N GLU A 219 -11.51 5.64 45.79
CA GLU A 219 -10.74 6.37 46.81
C GLU A 219 -10.57 5.48 48.05
N PRO A 220 -9.38 5.44 48.67
CA PRO A 220 -9.22 4.74 49.91
C PRO A 220 -10.22 5.34 50.92
N SER A 221 -11.11 4.51 51.46
CA SER A 221 -12.03 4.88 52.52
C SER A 221 -11.22 5.46 53.69
N LYS A 222 -11.54 6.70 54.07
CA LYS A 222 -10.95 7.39 55.20
C LYS A 222 -11.28 6.66 56.52
#